data_3075a1b46fbefd6b0bd6cb9fcc1a8b57
#
_entry.id   3075a1b46fbefd6b0bd6cb9fcc1a8b57
#
_cell.length_a   1.000
_cell.length_b   1.000
_cell.length_c   1.000
_cell.angle_alpha   90.00
_cell.angle_beta   90.00
_cell.angle_gamma   90.00
#
_symmetry.space_group_name_H-M   'P 1'
#
loop_
_entity.id
_entity.type
_entity.pdbx_description
1 polymer ?
#
loop_
_entity_poly.entity_id
_entity_poly.type
_entity_poly.pdbx_seq_one_letter_code
_entity_poly.pdbx_strand_id
1 'polypeptide(L)'
;MFGQLGFFHKFAGKDYEDKRPRDRYVEESKRLLAVLNKRMEGRAWLMGDDYSIADIATWPWVRNVYGFYGAGALVGIDDFPNVKRAVDAFVARPAVAKGLEIPKRPAA
;
A
#
# COMPACT_ATOMS: atom_id res chain seq x y z
N MET A 1 7.86 5.31 -4.55
CA MET A 1 7.71 4.19 -5.51
C MET A 1 6.26 3.82 -5.75
N PHE A 2 5.45 3.70 -4.74
CA PHE A 2 4.02 3.38 -4.93
C PHE A 2 3.26 4.49 -5.67
N GLY A 3 3.62 5.75 -5.46
CA GLY A 3 3.04 6.87 -6.20
C GLY A 3 3.31 6.80 -7.70
N GLN A 4 4.52 6.46 -8.09
CA GLN A 4 4.89 6.26 -9.51
C GLN A 4 4.13 5.09 -10.12
N LEU A 5 3.96 3.99 -9.37
CA LEU A 5 3.10 2.89 -9.82
C LEU A 5 1.67 3.39 -10.08
N GLY A 6 1.12 4.18 -9.16
CA GLY A 6 -0.20 4.78 -9.32
C GLY A 6 -0.30 5.63 -10.59
N PHE A 7 0.71 6.44 -10.87
CA PHE A 7 0.74 7.26 -12.09
C PHE A 7 0.66 6.40 -13.36
N PHE A 8 1.48 5.36 -13.46
CA PHE A 8 1.56 4.54 -14.67
C PHE A 8 0.47 3.49 -14.79
N HIS A 9 -0.23 3.18 -13.71
CA HIS A 9 -1.29 2.17 -13.72
C HIS A 9 -2.70 2.79 -13.74
N LYS A 10 -2.92 3.88 -13.01
CA LYS A 10 -4.26 4.46 -12.82
C LYS A 10 -4.43 5.82 -13.47
N PHE A 11 -3.42 6.68 -13.42
CA PHE A 11 -3.48 8.04 -13.88
C PHE A 11 -3.03 8.19 -15.35
N ALA A 12 -2.50 9.33 -15.73
CA ALA A 12 -2.17 9.66 -17.11
C ALA A 12 -1.25 8.64 -17.79
N GLY A 13 -0.33 8.06 -17.05
CA GLY A 13 0.61 7.07 -17.58
C GLY A 13 -0.02 5.74 -18.01
N LYS A 14 -1.27 5.46 -17.62
CA LYS A 14 -1.94 4.21 -18.01
C LYS A 14 -2.14 4.08 -19.53
N ASP A 15 -2.24 5.22 -20.22
CA ASP A 15 -2.49 5.28 -21.66
C ASP A 15 -1.19 5.26 -22.49
N TYR A 16 -0.03 5.27 -21.86
CA TYR A 16 1.25 5.17 -22.54
C TYR A 16 1.42 3.79 -23.18
N GLU A 17 1.78 3.76 -24.47
CA GLU A 17 2.04 2.52 -25.19
C GLU A 17 3.24 1.76 -24.60
N ASP A 18 4.32 2.48 -24.30
CA ASP A 18 5.49 1.90 -23.63
C ASP A 18 5.19 1.58 -22.17
N LYS A 19 5.13 0.28 -21.85
CA LYS A 19 4.85 -0.20 -20.51
C LYS A 19 6.09 -0.45 -19.65
N ARG A 20 7.30 -0.20 -20.17
CA ARG A 20 8.54 -0.39 -19.40
C ARG A 20 8.58 0.43 -18.11
N PRO A 21 8.17 1.71 -18.08
CA PRO A 21 8.12 2.47 -16.84
C PRO A 21 7.14 1.86 -15.82
N ARG A 22 5.95 1.45 -16.26
CA ARG A 22 4.97 0.79 -15.41
C ARG A 22 5.57 -0.49 -14.81
N ASP A 23 6.14 -1.32 -15.65
CA ASP A 23 6.67 -2.63 -15.25
C ASP A 23 7.83 -2.48 -14.28
N ARG A 24 8.67 -1.46 -14.47
CA ARG A 24 9.73 -1.13 -13.51
C ARG A 24 9.16 -0.84 -12.12
N TYR A 25 8.11 -0.02 -12.02
CA TYR A 25 7.53 0.33 -10.73
C TYR A 25 6.68 -0.80 -10.14
N VAL A 26 6.13 -1.69 -10.96
CA VAL A 26 5.52 -2.94 -10.50
C VAL A 26 6.57 -3.80 -9.80
N GLU A 27 7.71 -4.05 -10.43
CA GLU A 27 8.77 -4.88 -9.86
C GLU A 27 9.36 -4.25 -8.59
N GLU A 28 9.60 -2.94 -8.60
CA GLU A 28 10.08 -2.25 -7.41
C GLU A 28 9.06 -2.29 -6.26
N SER A 29 7.78 -2.14 -6.56
CA SER A 29 6.71 -2.25 -5.57
C SER A 29 6.65 -3.65 -4.97
N LYS A 30 6.78 -4.69 -5.78
CA LYS A 30 6.87 -6.08 -5.30
C LYS A 30 8.07 -6.26 -4.35
N ARG A 31 9.22 -5.71 -4.73
CA ARG A 31 10.42 -5.79 -3.90
C ARG A 31 10.20 -5.13 -2.55
N LEU A 32 9.62 -3.93 -2.53
CA LEU A 32 9.32 -3.21 -1.29
C LEU A 32 8.31 -3.95 -0.43
N LEU A 33 7.27 -4.53 -1.04
CA LEU A 33 6.28 -5.33 -0.32
C LEU A 33 6.91 -6.58 0.30
N ALA A 34 7.86 -7.22 -0.41
CA ALA A 34 8.60 -8.36 0.13
C ALA A 34 9.44 -7.96 1.35
N VAL A 35 10.10 -6.82 1.30
CA VAL A 35 10.88 -6.27 2.43
C VAL A 35 9.95 -6.02 3.63
N LEU A 36 8.80 -5.39 3.41
CA LEU A 36 7.82 -5.14 4.47
C LEU A 36 7.27 -6.45 5.04
N ASN A 37 6.97 -7.41 4.18
CA ASN A 37 6.43 -8.71 4.59
C ASN A 37 7.40 -9.45 5.50
N LYS A 38 8.69 -9.47 5.13
CA LYS A 38 9.75 -10.05 5.94
C LYS A 38 9.92 -9.29 7.27
N ARG A 39 9.89 -7.96 7.22
CA ARG A 39 10.01 -7.13 8.42
C ARG A 39 8.89 -7.40 9.42
N MET A 40 7.68 -7.63 8.94
CA MET A 40 6.50 -7.88 9.78
C MET A 40 6.42 -9.32 10.31
N GLU A 41 7.31 -10.20 9.89
CA GLU A 41 7.33 -11.58 10.38
C GLU A 41 7.53 -11.60 11.89
N GLY A 42 6.55 -12.16 12.60
CA GLY A 42 6.57 -12.24 14.07
C GLY A 42 6.45 -10.90 14.80
N ARG A 43 6.10 -9.81 14.10
CA ARG A 43 5.91 -8.48 14.70
C ARG A 43 4.49 -7.98 14.50
N ALA A 44 3.97 -7.28 15.51
CA ALA A 44 2.66 -6.62 15.40
C ALA A 44 2.75 -5.35 14.55
N TRP A 45 3.83 -4.59 14.67
CA TRP A 45 4.07 -3.31 14.02
C TRP A 45 5.50 -3.22 13.49
N LEU A 46 5.80 -2.20 12.68
CA LEU A 46 7.12 -2.05 12.02
C LEU A 46 8.29 -1.97 13.00
N MET A 47 8.08 -1.35 14.16
CA MET A 47 9.12 -1.22 15.19
C MET A 47 9.09 -2.35 16.23
N GLY A 48 8.22 -3.35 16.07
CA GLY A 48 8.08 -4.48 16.97
C GLY A 48 6.65 -4.57 17.52
N ASP A 49 6.52 -4.52 18.85
CA ASP A 49 5.21 -4.63 19.49
C ASP A 49 4.49 -3.28 19.65
N ASP A 50 5.21 -2.17 19.45
CA ASP A 50 4.68 -0.83 19.65
C ASP A 50 4.30 -0.16 18.34
N TYR A 51 3.07 0.32 18.27
CA TYR A 51 2.59 1.16 17.18
C TYR A 51 3.34 2.50 17.18
N SER A 52 3.80 2.94 16.01
CA SER A 52 4.63 4.14 15.88
C SER A 52 4.31 4.94 14.62
N ILE A 53 4.97 6.09 14.49
CA ILE A 53 4.86 6.92 13.28
C ILE A 53 5.35 6.18 12.02
N ALA A 54 6.20 5.16 12.15
CA ALA A 54 6.61 4.33 11.02
C ALA A 54 5.40 3.63 10.38
N ASP A 55 4.47 3.14 11.20
CA ASP A 55 3.22 2.52 10.73
C ASP A 55 2.30 3.56 10.08
N ILE A 56 2.18 4.74 10.68
CA ILE A 56 1.37 5.83 10.15
C ILE A 56 1.88 6.32 8.79
N ALA A 57 3.19 6.33 8.59
CA ALA A 57 3.81 6.75 7.33
C ALA A 57 3.71 5.68 6.24
N THR A 58 3.66 4.41 6.59
CA THR A 58 3.83 3.29 5.65
C THR A 58 2.49 2.68 5.21
N TRP A 59 1.63 2.30 6.14
CA TRP A 59 0.45 1.50 5.82
C TRP A 59 -0.59 2.20 4.96
N PRO A 60 -0.80 3.53 5.05
CA PRO A 60 -1.70 4.23 4.12
C PRO A 60 -1.26 4.11 2.66
N TRP A 61 0.04 4.18 2.40
CA TRP A 61 0.59 4.01 1.04
C TRP A 61 0.42 2.59 0.52
N VAL A 62 0.67 1.60 1.36
CA VAL A 62 0.45 0.19 0.99
C VAL A 62 -1.03 -0.05 0.70
N ARG A 63 -1.91 0.46 1.55
CA ARG A 63 -3.36 0.38 1.34
C ARG A 63 -3.79 0.99 0.01
N ASN A 64 -3.19 2.11 -0.38
CA ASN A 64 -3.47 2.75 -1.67
C ASN A 64 -3.14 1.85 -2.86
N VAL A 65 -2.09 1.06 -2.78
CA VAL A 65 -1.66 0.19 -3.89
C VAL A 65 -2.78 -0.74 -4.32
N TYR A 66 -3.38 -1.46 -3.39
CA TYR A 66 -4.44 -2.41 -3.74
C TYR A 66 -5.86 -1.84 -3.59
N GLY A 67 -6.02 -0.76 -2.85
CA GLY A 67 -7.28 -0.05 -2.72
C GLY A 67 -7.49 0.96 -3.83
N PHE A 68 -7.07 2.19 -3.63
CA PHE A 68 -7.35 3.30 -4.55
C PHE A 68 -6.71 3.11 -5.94
N TYR A 69 -5.48 2.61 -6.00
CA TYR A 69 -4.83 2.37 -7.29
C TYR A 69 -5.32 1.11 -8.00
N GLY A 70 -5.94 0.19 -7.29
CA GLY A 70 -6.44 -1.04 -7.86
C GLY A 70 -5.34 -1.95 -8.43
N ALA A 71 -4.13 -1.87 -7.90
CA ALA A 71 -2.95 -2.58 -8.40
C ALA A 71 -2.62 -3.84 -7.60
N GLY A 72 -3.52 -4.32 -6.73
CA GLY A 72 -3.27 -5.47 -5.86
C GLY A 72 -2.88 -6.73 -6.61
N ALA A 73 -3.62 -7.10 -7.65
CA ALA A 73 -3.29 -8.27 -8.48
C ALA A 73 -1.98 -8.07 -9.24
N LEU A 74 -1.72 -6.84 -9.69
CA LEU A 74 -0.52 -6.51 -10.48
C LEU A 74 0.76 -6.69 -9.67
N VAL A 75 0.74 -6.35 -8.38
CA VAL A 75 1.89 -6.52 -7.47
C VAL A 75 1.88 -7.84 -6.71
N GLY A 76 0.85 -8.67 -6.89
CA GLY A 76 0.72 -9.94 -6.16
C GLY A 76 0.53 -9.76 -4.67
N ILE A 77 -0.38 -8.88 -4.26
CA ILE A 77 -0.57 -8.53 -2.83
C ILE A 77 -0.86 -9.75 -1.95
N ASP A 78 -1.50 -10.78 -2.49
CA ASP A 78 -1.81 -11.99 -1.75
C ASP A 78 -0.58 -12.84 -1.40
N ASP A 79 0.55 -12.59 -2.06
CA ASP A 79 1.83 -13.23 -1.74
C ASP A 79 2.49 -12.62 -0.48
N PHE A 80 1.90 -11.57 0.08
CA PHE A 80 2.43 -10.83 1.22
C PHE A 80 1.44 -10.83 2.41
N PRO A 81 1.19 -11.99 3.05
CA PRO A 81 0.17 -12.11 4.09
C PRO A 81 0.45 -11.25 5.32
N ASN A 82 1.72 -11.07 5.70
CA ASN A 82 2.07 -10.21 6.84
C ASN A 82 1.78 -8.73 6.55
N VAL A 83 1.93 -8.30 5.30
CA VAL A 83 1.59 -6.94 4.88
C VAL A 83 0.08 -6.72 4.97
N LYS A 84 -0.72 -7.64 4.44
CA LYS A 84 -2.19 -7.55 4.52
C LYS A 84 -2.66 -7.53 5.96
N ARG A 85 -2.13 -8.43 6.79
CA ARG A 85 -2.42 -8.45 8.22
C ARG A 85 -2.14 -7.11 8.89
N ALA A 86 -0.98 -6.51 8.58
CA ALA A 86 -0.59 -5.23 9.15
C ALA A 86 -1.51 -4.08 8.71
N VAL A 87 -1.89 -4.04 7.44
CA VAL A 87 -2.84 -3.04 6.94
C VAL A 87 -4.21 -3.22 7.60
N ASP A 88 -4.69 -4.45 7.73
CA ASP A 88 -5.98 -4.74 8.38
C ASP A 88 -5.96 -4.30 9.85
N ALA A 89 -4.89 -4.60 10.58
CA ALA A 89 -4.73 -4.15 11.95
C ALA A 89 -4.65 -2.62 12.06
N PHE A 90 -3.99 -1.98 11.11
CA PHE A 90 -3.88 -0.52 11.05
C PHE A 90 -5.24 0.14 10.85
N VAL A 91 -6.02 -0.29 9.86
CA VAL A 91 -7.34 0.31 9.58
C VAL A 91 -8.39 -0.02 10.64
N ALA A 92 -8.18 -1.08 11.42
CA ALA A 92 -9.05 -1.43 12.54
C ALA A 92 -8.87 -0.50 13.75
N ARG A 93 -7.79 0.28 13.81
CA ARG A 93 -7.61 1.27 14.89
C ARG A 93 -8.68 2.35 14.78
N PRO A 94 -9.41 2.68 15.89
CA PRO A 94 -10.53 3.62 15.83
C PRO A 94 -10.13 5.00 15.28
N ALA A 95 -8.97 5.52 15.65
CA ALA A 95 -8.48 6.80 15.15
C ALA A 95 -8.18 6.77 13.65
N VAL A 96 -7.65 5.65 13.14
CA VAL A 96 -7.38 5.46 11.72
C VAL A 96 -8.69 5.37 10.94
N ALA A 97 -9.63 4.55 11.40
CA ALA A 97 -10.95 4.42 10.77
C ALA A 97 -11.63 5.79 10.65
N LYS A 98 -11.62 6.59 11.72
CA LYS A 98 -12.14 7.94 11.72
C LYS A 98 -11.39 8.86 10.73
N GLY A 99 -10.06 8.81 10.75
CA GLY A 99 -9.21 9.62 9.87
C GLY A 99 -9.42 9.33 8.40
N LEU A 100 -9.73 8.10 8.03
CA LEU A 100 -10.00 7.72 6.64
C LEU A 100 -11.27 8.35 6.07
N GLU A 101 -12.16 8.84 6.92
CA GLU A 101 -13.40 9.50 6.53
C GLU A 101 -13.30 11.04 6.53
N ILE A 102 -12.12 11.59 6.87
CA ILE A 102 -11.91 13.03 6.99
C ILE A 102 -10.87 13.50 5.97
N PRO A 103 -11.18 14.53 5.16
CA PRO A 103 -12.50 15.16 5.00
C PRO A 103 -13.48 14.20 4.31
N LYS A 104 -14.77 14.38 4.58
CA LYS A 104 -15.78 13.61 3.86
C LYS A 104 -15.66 13.86 2.37
N ARG A 105 -15.61 12.79 1.59
CA ARG A 105 -15.62 12.91 0.14
C ARG A 105 -16.99 13.40 -0.32
N PRO A 106 -17.05 14.33 -1.30
CA PRO A 106 -18.33 14.68 -1.91
C PRO A 106 -18.97 13.42 -2.49
N ALA A 107 -20.29 13.35 -2.45
CA ALA A 107 -21.02 12.32 -3.17
C ALA A 107 -20.70 12.47 -4.67
N ALA A 108 -20.34 11.36 -5.29
CA ALA A 108 -19.98 11.35 -6.71
C ALA A 108 -21.22 11.61 -7.58
#